data_eac4adec05e89bb0c8f1b3dbffddd081
#
_entry.id   eac4adec05e89bb0c8f1b3dbffddd081
#
_cell.length_a   1.000
_cell.length_b   1.000
_cell.length_c   1.000
_cell.angle_alpha   90.00
_cell.angle_beta   90.00
_cell.angle_gamma   90.00
#
_symmetry.space_group_name_H-M   'P 1'
#
loop_
_entity.id
_entity.type
_entity.pdbx_description
1 polymer ?
#
loop_
_entity_poly.entity_id
_entity_poly.type
_entity_poly.pdbx_seq_one_letter_code
_entity_poly.pdbx_strand_id
1 'polypeptide(L)'
;CMGVMSAKQLDREDELLGKRLSYCATCDGMFYKDKRIAVICNDKKYEHEVKYLADLAAEVLYFPAYNDSEIELPNVKISKDVPIALIGDSFVEGITLRSGKTESVDGVFCLRNAIAPSKLMPQLEIENGHILVDRAQQTNVAGCFAAGDCTGRPYQYTKAVGEGNVAAHSCIQYLSKSEK
;
A
#
# COMPACT_ATOMS: atom_id res chain seq x y z
N CYS A 1 -15.25 0.55 0.67
CA CYS A 1 -13.92 0.14 1.13
C CYS A 1 -12.93 0.32 0.00
N MET A 2 -12.06 1.29 0.14
CA MET A 2 -10.96 1.52 -0.79
C MET A 2 -9.67 1.05 -0.13
N GLY A 3 -9.01 0.05 -0.74
CA GLY A 3 -7.62 -0.21 -0.45
C GLY A 3 -6.71 0.90 -1.02
N VAL A 4 -5.43 0.76 -0.82
CA VAL A 4 -4.45 1.67 -1.43
C VAL A 4 -4.51 1.49 -2.94
N MET A 5 -5.08 2.46 -3.66
CA MET A 5 -5.05 2.52 -5.12
C MET A 5 -4.02 3.56 -5.52
N SER A 6 -2.80 3.14 -5.83
CA SER A 6 -1.84 3.98 -6.51
C SER A 6 -1.92 3.73 -8.02
N ALA A 7 -1.55 4.72 -8.83
CA ALA A 7 -1.33 4.48 -10.25
C ALA A 7 -0.26 3.39 -10.42
N LYS A 8 -0.51 2.45 -11.33
CA LYS A 8 0.47 1.42 -11.72
C LYS A 8 1.79 2.08 -12.09
N GLN A 9 2.87 1.52 -11.63
CA GLN A 9 4.20 2.00 -11.95
C GLN A 9 5.10 0.93 -12.58
N LEU A 10 4.74 -0.34 -12.39
CA LEU A 10 5.48 -1.46 -12.92
C LEU A 10 4.62 -2.24 -13.90
N ASP A 11 5.25 -2.67 -14.98
CA ASP A 11 4.62 -3.66 -15.87
C ASP A 11 4.36 -4.97 -15.10
N ARG A 12 3.25 -5.62 -15.36
CA ARG A 12 2.75 -6.85 -14.71
C ARG A 12 2.40 -6.70 -13.22
N GLU A 13 2.27 -5.50 -12.71
CA GLU A 13 1.99 -5.23 -11.31
C GLU A 13 0.65 -5.85 -10.85
N ASP A 14 -0.42 -5.73 -11.65
CA ASP A 14 -1.74 -6.30 -11.31
C ASP A 14 -1.75 -7.83 -11.31
N GLU A 15 -0.97 -8.44 -12.20
CA GLU A 15 -0.90 -9.90 -12.34
C GLU A 15 -0.23 -10.55 -11.13
N LEU A 16 0.74 -9.85 -10.55
CA LEU A 16 1.63 -10.37 -9.50
C LEU A 16 1.34 -9.81 -8.11
N LEU A 17 0.34 -8.94 -7.97
CA LEU A 17 -0.10 -8.46 -6.65
C LEU A 17 -0.57 -9.61 -5.77
N GLY A 18 -0.06 -9.68 -4.53
CA GLY A 18 -0.28 -10.79 -3.61
C GLY A 18 0.53 -12.06 -3.94
N LYS A 19 1.29 -12.05 -5.05
CA LYS A 19 2.17 -13.14 -5.47
C LYS A 19 3.63 -12.72 -5.32
N ARG A 20 4.05 -12.45 -4.08
CA ARG A 20 5.34 -11.87 -3.70
C ARG A 20 5.53 -10.39 -4.09
N LEU A 21 4.47 -9.71 -4.52
CA LEU A 21 4.38 -8.26 -4.55
C LEU A 21 3.43 -7.80 -3.47
N SER A 22 3.86 -6.87 -2.63
CA SER A 22 3.08 -6.33 -1.53
C SER A 22 3.11 -4.80 -1.49
N TYR A 23 2.05 -4.20 -0.94
CA TYR A 23 1.97 -2.76 -0.62
C TYR A 23 2.01 -2.50 0.89
N CYS A 24 2.17 -3.54 1.71
CA CYS A 24 2.10 -3.44 3.16
C CYS A 24 3.31 -4.13 3.80
N ALA A 25 4.27 -3.37 4.29
CA ALA A 25 5.46 -3.90 4.94
C ALA A 25 5.12 -4.71 6.20
N THR A 26 4.23 -4.17 7.05
CA THR A 26 3.85 -4.82 8.32
C THR A 26 2.95 -6.05 8.14
N CYS A 27 2.22 -6.15 7.02
CA CYS A 27 1.38 -7.30 6.73
C CYS A 27 2.19 -8.51 6.28
N ASP A 28 3.14 -8.29 5.38
CA ASP A 28 3.81 -9.37 4.64
C ASP A 28 5.31 -9.48 4.93
N GLY A 29 5.92 -8.50 5.60
CA GLY A 29 7.37 -8.45 5.82
C GLY A 29 7.94 -9.71 6.47
N MET A 30 7.24 -10.31 7.42
CA MET A 30 7.68 -11.53 8.13
C MET A 30 7.87 -12.74 7.20
N PHE A 31 7.20 -12.80 6.04
CA PHE A 31 7.39 -13.87 5.06
C PHE A 31 8.73 -13.78 4.32
N TYR A 32 9.43 -12.65 4.46
CA TYR A 32 10.70 -12.36 3.77
C TYR A 32 11.88 -12.28 4.73
N LYS A 33 11.73 -12.86 5.92
CA LYS A 33 12.85 -13.01 6.85
C LYS A 33 13.99 -13.77 6.20
N ASP A 34 15.22 -13.22 6.34
CA ASP A 34 16.47 -13.77 5.79
C ASP A 34 16.46 -13.90 4.24
N LYS A 35 15.61 -13.14 3.54
CA LYS A 35 15.50 -13.15 2.08
C LYS A 35 16.03 -11.85 1.45
N ARG A 36 16.24 -11.88 0.13
CA ARG A 36 16.61 -10.72 -0.68
C ARG A 36 15.36 -10.10 -1.28
N ILE A 37 15.06 -8.85 -0.93
CA ILE A 37 13.86 -8.14 -1.38
C ILE A 37 14.19 -6.85 -2.12
N ALA A 38 13.26 -6.39 -2.97
CA ALA A 38 13.28 -5.03 -3.50
C ALA A 38 12.22 -4.18 -2.80
N VAL A 39 12.58 -2.94 -2.47
CA VAL A 39 11.66 -1.96 -1.89
C VAL A 39 11.65 -0.71 -2.75
N ILE A 40 10.50 -0.40 -3.35
CA ILE A 40 10.24 0.79 -4.16
C ILE A 40 9.45 1.76 -3.28
N CYS A 41 10.00 2.92 -3.00
CA CYS A 41 9.43 3.87 -2.04
C CYS A 41 9.27 5.25 -2.68
N ASN A 42 8.03 5.75 -2.72
CA ASN A 42 7.70 6.99 -3.40
C ASN A 42 7.70 8.23 -2.51
N ASP A 43 7.83 8.06 -1.20
CA ASP A 43 7.75 9.17 -0.26
C ASP A 43 8.58 8.86 1.00
N LYS A 44 9.39 9.81 1.42
CA LYS A 44 10.28 9.71 2.60
C LYS A 44 9.56 9.29 3.88
N LYS A 45 8.29 9.62 4.03
CA LYS A 45 7.49 9.23 5.21
C LYS A 45 7.39 7.72 5.42
N TYR A 46 7.65 6.90 4.40
CA TYR A 46 7.66 5.44 4.50
C TYR A 46 9.02 4.84 4.84
N GLU A 47 10.07 5.65 5.08
CA GLU A 47 11.39 5.11 5.45
C GLU A 47 11.38 4.28 6.73
N HIS A 48 10.45 4.53 7.64
CA HIS A 48 10.26 3.68 8.81
C HIS A 48 9.84 2.24 8.45
N GLU A 49 9.06 2.07 7.36
CA GLU A 49 8.69 0.75 6.83
C GLU A 49 9.87 0.08 6.11
N VAL A 50 10.72 0.88 5.44
CA VAL A 50 11.97 0.37 4.84
C VAL A 50 12.91 -0.17 5.90
N LYS A 51 13.06 0.57 7.03
CA LYS A 51 13.87 0.12 8.19
C LYS A 51 13.33 -1.18 8.78
N TYR A 52 12.02 -1.27 8.98
CA TYR A 52 11.36 -2.49 9.44
C TYR A 52 11.62 -3.69 8.51
N LEU A 53 11.53 -3.50 7.20
CA LEU A 53 11.83 -4.55 6.22
C LEU A 53 13.33 -4.92 6.24
N ALA A 54 14.22 -3.96 6.43
CA ALA A 54 15.65 -4.20 6.54
C ALA A 54 16.03 -5.00 7.80
N ASP A 55 15.30 -4.82 8.91
CA ASP A 55 15.50 -5.62 10.13
C ASP A 55 15.12 -7.09 9.93
N LEU A 56 14.30 -7.41 8.95
CA LEU A 56 13.86 -8.77 8.65
C LEU A 56 14.66 -9.42 7.52
N ALA A 57 14.92 -8.69 6.45
CA ALA A 57 15.51 -9.22 5.23
C ALA A 57 17.03 -9.39 5.34
N ALA A 58 17.58 -10.37 4.60
CA ALA A 58 19.03 -10.51 4.48
C ALA A 58 19.64 -9.38 3.65
N GLU A 59 18.97 -8.94 2.58
CA GLU A 59 19.37 -7.84 1.71
C GLU A 59 18.14 -7.09 1.19
N VAL A 60 18.20 -5.76 1.19
CA VAL A 60 17.20 -4.88 0.61
C VAL A 60 17.80 -4.12 -0.56
N LEU A 61 17.27 -4.31 -1.76
CA LEU A 61 17.49 -3.41 -2.89
C LEU A 61 16.51 -2.27 -2.79
N TYR A 62 16.98 -1.08 -2.45
CA TYR A 62 16.14 0.08 -2.18
C TYR A 62 16.13 1.07 -3.34
N PHE A 63 14.92 1.42 -3.81
CA PHE A 63 14.65 2.32 -4.93
C PHE A 63 13.80 3.51 -4.45
N PRO A 64 14.42 4.54 -3.83
CA PRO A 64 13.69 5.76 -3.48
C PRO A 64 13.39 6.58 -4.74
N ALA A 65 12.14 7.02 -4.89
CA ALA A 65 11.72 7.95 -5.94
C ALA A 65 11.87 9.42 -5.52
N TYR A 66 12.73 9.71 -4.55
CA TYR A 66 13.08 11.03 -4.00
C TYR A 66 14.59 11.10 -3.70
N ASN A 67 15.13 12.31 -3.50
CA ASN A 67 16.58 12.53 -3.52
C ASN A 67 17.25 12.56 -2.14
N ASP A 68 16.50 12.69 -1.05
CA ASP A 68 17.01 12.95 0.30
C ASP A 68 16.73 11.77 1.27
N SER A 69 16.97 10.55 0.78
CA SER A 69 16.86 9.35 1.64
C SER A 69 17.88 9.39 2.78
N GLU A 70 17.41 9.07 3.98
CA GLU A 70 18.20 8.95 5.22
C GLU A 70 18.46 7.48 5.61
N ILE A 71 18.24 6.55 4.68
CA ILE A 71 18.49 5.13 4.93
C ILE A 71 19.99 4.86 4.78
N GLU A 72 20.65 4.54 5.89
CA GLU A 72 22.06 4.10 5.97
C GLU A 72 22.11 2.82 6.81
N LEU A 73 21.84 1.68 6.17
CA LEU A 73 21.85 0.37 6.83
C LEU A 73 22.76 -0.59 6.06
N PRO A 74 23.51 -1.47 6.75
CA PRO A 74 24.55 -2.30 6.13
C PRO A 74 24.01 -3.30 5.10
N ASN A 75 22.77 -3.74 5.26
CA ASN A 75 22.10 -4.67 4.34
C ASN A 75 21.18 -3.99 3.32
N VAL A 76 21.17 -2.65 3.26
CA VAL A 76 20.36 -1.88 2.29
C VAL A 76 21.27 -1.33 1.21
N LYS A 77 20.98 -1.68 -0.05
CA LYS A 77 21.66 -1.18 -1.24
C LYS A 77 20.74 -0.20 -1.96
N ILE A 78 21.05 1.09 -1.86
CA ILE A 78 20.29 2.14 -2.56
C ILE A 78 20.68 2.15 -4.04
N SER A 79 19.70 2.08 -4.92
CA SER A 79 19.87 2.23 -6.36
C SER A 79 19.20 3.50 -6.86
N LYS A 80 19.89 4.20 -7.78
CA LYS A 80 19.34 5.35 -8.51
C LYS A 80 18.64 4.95 -9.81
N ASP A 81 18.73 3.67 -10.19
CA ASP A 81 18.02 3.15 -11.35
C ASP A 81 16.53 2.96 -11.03
N VAL A 82 15.68 2.89 -12.04
CA VAL A 82 14.23 2.89 -11.87
C VAL A 82 13.69 1.52 -12.22
N PRO A 83 13.02 0.82 -11.30
CA PRO A 83 12.27 -0.39 -11.63
C PRO A 83 11.11 -0.07 -12.58
N ILE A 84 10.97 -0.87 -13.65
CA ILE A 84 9.92 -0.67 -14.67
C ILE A 84 9.01 -1.87 -14.86
N ALA A 85 9.46 -3.09 -14.55
CA ALA A 85 8.68 -4.31 -14.73
C ALA A 85 9.01 -5.36 -13.67
N LEU A 86 8.06 -6.24 -13.42
CA LEU A 86 8.24 -7.44 -12.60
C LEU A 86 8.56 -8.65 -13.48
N ILE A 87 9.42 -9.52 -12.97
CA ILE A 87 9.80 -10.79 -13.61
C ILE A 87 9.22 -11.93 -12.79
N GLY A 88 8.68 -12.95 -13.46
CA GLY A 88 8.16 -14.19 -12.87
C GLY A 88 6.84 -14.60 -13.52
N ASP A 89 6.51 -15.88 -13.48
CA ASP A 89 5.27 -16.40 -14.06
C ASP A 89 4.14 -16.51 -13.04
N SER A 90 4.31 -17.33 -12.02
CA SER A 90 3.31 -17.54 -10.99
C SER A 90 3.45 -16.59 -9.79
N PHE A 91 4.66 -16.08 -9.56
CA PHE A 91 5.01 -15.13 -8.50
C PHE A 91 6.24 -14.33 -8.90
N VAL A 92 6.51 -13.25 -8.18
CA VAL A 92 7.69 -12.41 -8.44
C VAL A 92 8.98 -13.21 -8.16
N GLU A 93 9.91 -13.16 -9.12
CA GLU A 93 11.25 -13.74 -9.07
C GLU A 93 12.34 -12.69 -9.30
N GLY A 94 11.96 -11.51 -9.75
CA GLY A 94 12.88 -10.41 -10.02
C GLY A 94 12.21 -9.15 -10.51
N ILE A 95 13.04 -8.17 -10.81
CA ILE A 95 12.65 -6.87 -11.38
C ILE A 95 13.53 -6.51 -12.56
N THR A 96 12.96 -5.80 -13.53
CA THR A 96 13.68 -5.16 -14.63
C THR A 96 13.83 -3.68 -14.34
N LEU A 97 15.03 -3.15 -14.52
CA LEU A 97 15.36 -1.75 -14.34
C LEU A 97 15.35 -1.01 -15.69
N ARG A 98 15.20 0.32 -15.66
CA ARG A 98 15.18 1.16 -16.87
C ARG A 98 16.47 1.06 -17.69
N SER A 99 17.60 0.81 -17.05
CA SER A 99 18.88 0.54 -17.73
C SER A 99 18.90 -0.77 -18.56
N GLY A 100 17.87 -1.61 -18.43
CA GLY A 100 17.84 -2.97 -19.00
C GLY A 100 18.43 -4.04 -18.07
N LYS A 101 19.01 -3.66 -16.93
CA LYS A 101 19.52 -4.60 -15.94
C LYS A 101 18.34 -5.32 -15.26
N THR A 102 18.54 -6.59 -14.92
CA THR A 102 17.62 -7.38 -14.12
C THR A 102 18.22 -7.70 -12.75
N GLU A 103 17.39 -7.72 -11.71
CA GLU A 103 17.77 -8.12 -10.36
C GLU A 103 16.83 -9.23 -9.89
N SER A 104 17.41 -10.36 -9.45
CA SER A 104 16.63 -11.44 -8.83
C SER A 104 16.31 -11.07 -7.39
N VAL A 105 15.05 -11.24 -6.98
CA VAL A 105 14.58 -11.00 -5.61
C VAL A 105 13.49 -11.99 -5.23
N ASP A 106 13.39 -12.28 -3.93
CA ASP A 106 12.36 -13.17 -3.38
C ASP A 106 11.00 -12.48 -3.22
N GLY A 107 10.98 -11.15 -3.24
CA GLY A 107 9.75 -10.37 -3.17
C GLY A 107 9.98 -8.87 -3.41
N VAL A 108 8.89 -8.17 -3.69
CA VAL A 108 8.89 -6.73 -3.96
C VAL A 108 7.88 -6.03 -3.06
N PHE A 109 8.30 -4.93 -2.43
CA PHE A 109 7.44 -4.03 -1.67
C PHE A 109 7.34 -2.68 -2.36
N CYS A 110 6.11 -2.23 -2.63
CA CYS A 110 5.83 -0.92 -3.22
C CYS A 110 5.19 0.00 -2.18
N LEU A 111 5.99 0.83 -1.53
CA LEU A 111 5.55 1.78 -0.49
C LEU A 111 5.16 3.10 -1.15
N ARG A 112 3.85 3.35 -1.28
CA ARG A 112 3.30 4.45 -2.07
C ARG A 112 2.15 5.16 -1.37
N ASN A 113 1.93 6.41 -1.78
CA ASN A 113 0.72 7.14 -1.40
C ASN A 113 -0.52 6.56 -2.07
N ALA A 114 -1.59 6.39 -1.31
CA ALA A 114 -2.92 6.11 -1.85
C ALA A 114 -3.42 7.29 -2.71
N ILE A 115 -4.38 7.03 -3.60
CA ILE A 115 -5.13 8.10 -4.26
C ILE A 115 -5.90 8.85 -3.17
N ALA A 116 -5.74 10.18 -3.12
CA ALA A 116 -6.47 10.98 -2.15
C ALA A 116 -7.99 10.80 -2.34
N PRO A 117 -8.75 10.48 -1.29
CA PRO A 117 -10.20 10.29 -1.36
C PRO A 117 -10.96 11.47 -2.01
N SER A 118 -10.45 12.70 -1.80
CA SER A 118 -10.99 13.91 -2.42
C SER A 118 -10.96 13.93 -3.94
N LYS A 119 -10.10 13.13 -4.58
CA LYS A 119 -10.10 12.97 -6.04
C LYS A 119 -11.22 12.07 -6.55
N LEU A 120 -11.74 11.21 -5.70
CA LEU A 120 -12.84 10.31 -6.05
C LEU A 120 -14.19 10.95 -5.78
N MET A 121 -14.32 11.67 -4.68
CA MET A 121 -15.54 12.38 -4.29
C MET A 121 -15.15 13.69 -3.58
N PRO A 122 -15.14 14.82 -4.31
CA PRO A 122 -14.70 16.11 -3.76
C PRO A 122 -15.52 16.64 -2.58
N GLN A 123 -16.77 16.17 -2.41
CA GLN A 123 -17.67 16.57 -1.33
C GLN A 123 -17.35 15.92 0.03
N LEU A 124 -16.50 14.90 0.05
CA LEU A 124 -16.13 14.22 1.30
C LEU A 124 -15.33 15.15 2.22
N GLU A 125 -15.69 15.17 3.49
CA GLU A 125 -14.86 15.79 4.52
C GLU A 125 -13.64 14.91 4.79
N ILE A 126 -12.46 15.53 4.68
CA ILE A 126 -11.16 14.87 4.82
C ILE A 126 -10.38 15.55 5.94
N GLU A 127 -9.89 14.76 6.87
CA GLU A 127 -8.96 15.19 7.91
C GLU A 127 -7.70 14.32 7.89
N ASN A 128 -6.52 14.95 7.91
CA ASN A 128 -5.22 14.27 7.87
C ASN A 128 -5.10 13.23 6.74
N GLY A 129 -5.75 13.49 5.59
CA GLY A 129 -5.74 12.59 4.41
C GLY A 129 -6.72 11.43 4.48
N HIS A 130 -7.57 11.35 5.49
CA HIS A 130 -8.56 10.30 5.69
C HIS A 130 -9.97 10.85 5.63
N ILE A 131 -10.91 10.01 5.19
CA ILE A 131 -12.34 10.34 5.17
C ILE A 131 -12.88 10.38 6.58
N LEU A 132 -13.50 11.48 6.99
CA LEU A 132 -14.21 11.56 8.26
C LEU A 132 -15.46 10.69 8.24
N VAL A 133 -15.61 9.86 9.26
CA VAL A 133 -16.78 9.02 9.48
C VAL A 133 -17.21 9.05 10.93
N ASP A 134 -18.49 8.81 11.15
CA ASP A 134 -19.03 8.57 12.49
C ASP A 134 -18.82 7.10 12.92
N ARG A 135 -19.36 6.73 14.09
CA ARG A 135 -19.29 5.35 14.60
C ARG A 135 -20.05 4.33 13.75
N ALA A 136 -20.98 4.78 12.91
CA ALA A 136 -21.71 3.96 11.95
C ALA A 136 -21.03 3.90 10.59
N GLN A 137 -19.82 4.43 10.48
CA GLN A 137 -19.06 4.55 9.23
C GLN A 137 -19.75 5.41 8.17
N GLN A 138 -20.63 6.34 8.58
CA GLN A 138 -21.28 7.30 7.69
C GLN A 138 -20.35 8.49 7.46
N THR A 139 -20.27 8.95 6.21
CA THR A 139 -19.58 10.19 5.85
C THR A 139 -20.55 11.38 5.98
N ASN A 140 -20.05 12.60 5.74
CA ASN A 140 -20.87 13.79 5.59
C ASN A 140 -21.80 13.76 4.36
N VAL A 141 -21.59 12.85 3.42
CA VAL A 141 -22.41 12.69 2.21
C VAL A 141 -23.46 11.60 2.46
N ALA A 142 -24.74 11.99 2.39
CA ALA A 142 -25.85 11.06 2.63
C ALA A 142 -25.79 9.82 1.72
N GLY A 143 -25.94 8.63 2.31
CA GLY A 143 -25.85 7.35 1.59
C GLY A 143 -24.41 6.94 1.22
N CYS A 144 -23.41 7.70 1.63
CA CYS A 144 -22.01 7.36 1.42
C CYS A 144 -21.37 6.91 2.75
N PHE A 145 -20.73 5.74 2.71
CA PHE A 145 -20.05 5.13 3.86
C PHE A 145 -18.60 4.86 3.50
N ALA A 146 -17.70 4.96 4.46
CA ALA A 146 -16.30 4.64 4.25
C ALA A 146 -15.76 3.75 5.38
N ALA A 147 -14.83 2.85 5.05
CA ALA A 147 -14.27 1.89 5.99
C ALA A 147 -12.86 1.45 5.57
N GLY A 148 -12.03 1.07 6.52
CA GLY A 148 -10.69 0.57 6.30
C GLY A 148 -9.66 1.70 6.25
N ASP A 149 -8.61 1.52 5.46
CA ASP A 149 -7.46 2.43 5.43
C ASP A 149 -7.81 3.87 5.07
N CYS A 150 -8.85 4.06 4.29
CA CYS A 150 -9.30 5.40 3.90
C CYS A 150 -9.91 6.22 5.04
N THR A 151 -10.24 5.60 6.17
CA THR A 151 -10.81 6.26 7.36
C THR A 151 -9.78 6.53 8.46
N GLY A 152 -8.56 6.03 8.32
CA GLY A 152 -7.47 6.29 9.27
C GLY A 152 -6.66 5.06 9.67
N ARG A 153 -5.65 5.31 10.51
CA ARG A 153 -4.79 4.26 11.07
C ARG A 153 -5.48 3.50 12.21
N PRO A 154 -5.00 2.26 12.53
CA PRO A 154 -3.92 1.52 11.88
C PRO A 154 -4.37 0.91 10.53
N TYR A 155 -3.46 0.84 9.57
CA TYR A 155 -3.70 0.19 8.27
C TYR A 155 -3.59 -1.32 8.41
N GLN A 156 -4.64 -1.94 8.89
CA GLN A 156 -4.70 -3.36 9.21
C GLN A 156 -5.98 -4.00 8.63
N TYR A 157 -5.82 -5.21 8.10
CA TYR A 157 -6.95 -5.96 7.54
C TYR A 157 -8.05 -6.23 8.56
N THR A 158 -7.69 -6.46 9.84
CA THR A 158 -8.67 -6.67 10.92
C THR A 158 -9.52 -5.44 11.19
N LYS A 159 -8.91 -4.23 11.14
CA LYS A 159 -9.64 -2.96 11.21
C LYS A 159 -10.56 -2.81 9.99
N ALA A 160 -10.05 -3.05 8.79
CA ALA A 160 -10.82 -2.94 7.56
C ALA A 160 -12.03 -3.89 7.54
N VAL A 161 -11.86 -5.13 8.02
CA VAL A 161 -12.95 -6.11 8.17
C VAL A 161 -13.99 -5.62 9.18
N GLY A 162 -13.56 -5.17 10.36
CA GLY A 162 -14.48 -4.70 11.41
C GLY A 162 -15.28 -3.47 10.97
N GLU A 163 -14.62 -2.46 10.45
CA GLU A 163 -15.26 -1.25 9.93
C GLU A 163 -16.16 -1.55 8.72
N GLY A 164 -15.71 -2.43 7.82
CA GLY A 164 -16.50 -2.86 6.66
C GLY A 164 -17.80 -3.55 7.08
N ASN A 165 -17.78 -4.36 8.14
CA ASN A 165 -18.97 -4.97 8.71
C ASN A 165 -19.93 -3.90 9.23
N VAL A 166 -19.43 -2.92 10.01
CA VAL A 166 -20.26 -1.81 10.52
C VAL A 166 -20.86 -1.01 9.36
N ALA A 167 -20.06 -0.65 8.36
CA ALA A 167 -20.51 0.10 7.19
C ALA A 167 -21.62 -0.65 6.43
N ALA A 168 -21.48 -1.97 6.23
CA ALA A 168 -22.48 -2.79 5.54
C ALA A 168 -23.83 -2.78 6.27
N HIS A 169 -23.82 -2.98 7.60
CA HIS A 169 -25.05 -2.93 8.39
C HIS A 169 -25.69 -1.53 8.39
N SER A 170 -24.86 -0.48 8.44
CA SER A 170 -25.32 0.91 8.36
C SER A 170 -25.95 1.24 7.00
N CYS A 171 -25.39 0.72 5.90
CA CYS A 171 -25.98 0.82 4.57
C CYS A 171 -27.38 0.19 4.50
N ILE A 172 -27.55 -1.02 5.06
CA ILE A 172 -28.83 -1.71 5.09
C ILE A 172 -29.86 -0.88 5.87
N GLN A 173 -29.48 -0.34 7.03
CA GLN A 173 -30.35 0.51 7.84
C GLN A 173 -30.73 1.80 7.11
N TYR A 174 -29.79 2.42 6.38
CA TYR A 174 -30.05 3.61 5.59
C TYR A 174 -31.09 3.34 4.49
N LEU A 175 -30.90 2.26 3.72
CA LEU A 175 -31.83 1.88 2.65
C LEU A 175 -33.24 1.57 3.18
N SER A 176 -33.35 0.84 4.29
CA SER A 176 -34.65 0.51 4.89
C SER A 176 -35.44 1.73 5.39
N LYS A 177 -34.77 2.85 5.67
CA LYS A 177 -35.41 4.13 6.03
C LYS A 177 -35.80 4.96 4.83
N SER A 178 -35.11 4.78 3.70
CA SER A 178 -35.34 5.53 2.45
C SER A 178 -36.55 5.01 1.65
N GLU A 179 -37.03 3.79 1.98
CA GLU A 179 -38.19 3.16 1.35
C GLU A 179 -39.53 3.46 2.04
N LYS A 180 -39.52 4.30 3.07
CA LYS A 180 -40.71 4.80 3.79
C LYS A 180 -40.95 6.27 3.47
#